data_75a2ca4beb3be5902c299db1ce7da59a
#
_entry.id   75a2ca4beb3be5902c299db1ce7da59a
#
_cell.length_a   1.000
_cell.length_b   1.000
_cell.length_c   1.000
_cell.angle_alpha   90.00
_cell.angle_beta   90.00
_cell.angle_gamma   90.00
#
_symmetry.space_group_name_H-M   'P 1'
#
loop_
_entity.id
_entity.type
_entity.pdbx_description
1 polymer ?
#
loop_
_entity_poly.entity_id
_entity_poly.type
_entity_poly.pdbx_seq_one_letter_code
_entity_poly.pdbx_strand_id
1 'polypeptide(L)'
;MADDGLVTVVGGKLTTSRHMAEQTIDAAQRVIGKTGKCQTPRAYLLGAAGYDPQAIVASGGLSAHLGERYGTEARFVSDILEQAPALLKPIVEGLPYTEAEVVYAARHELAGTVEDVLSRRTRARLMARDASARAAARVGQILQAELGLPESVIARQVNDYLAAIKHEKSILMGDQ
;
A
#
# COMPACT_ATOMS: atom_id res chain seq x y z
N MET A 1 28.61 -4.79 12.87
CA MET A 1 28.83 -3.35 12.76
C MET A 1 30.22 -3.16 12.19
N ALA A 2 30.36 -2.44 11.09
CA ALA A 2 31.64 -2.16 10.44
C ALA A 2 32.39 -1.03 11.17
N ASP A 3 33.68 -0.92 10.95
CA ASP A 3 34.53 0.11 11.61
C ASP A 3 34.17 1.55 11.17
N ASP A 4 33.53 1.70 10.03
CA ASP A 4 33.01 2.97 9.50
C ASP A 4 31.62 3.36 10.06
N GLY A 5 31.08 2.56 10.99
CA GLY A 5 29.77 2.80 11.60
C GLY A 5 28.60 2.23 10.83
N LEU A 6 28.82 1.54 9.72
CA LEU A 6 27.74 0.88 8.97
C LEU A 6 27.07 -0.24 9.79
N VAL A 7 25.76 -0.19 9.89
CA VAL A 7 24.93 -1.24 10.50
C VAL A 7 24.24 -2.03 9.41
N THR A 8 24.61 -3.30 9.25
CA THR A 8 24.01 -4.21 8.27
C THR A 8 23.05 -5.17 8.93
N VAL A 9 21.87 -5.33 8.36
CA VAL A 9 20.84 -6.30 8.80
C VAL A 9 20.65 -7.34 7.71
N VAL A 10 20.78 -8.62 8.07
CA VAL A 10 20.69 -9.74 7.13
C VAL A 10 19.78 -10.83 7.73
N GLY A 11 18.94 -11.43 6.87
CA GLY A 11 18.08 -12.55 7.24
C GLY A 11 16.81 -12.11 7.98
N GLY A 12 16.17 -13.07 8.64
CA GLY A 12 14.98 -12.85 9.45
C GLY A 12 13.66 -13.31 8.81
N LYS A 13 12.60 -13.18 9.59
CA LYS A 13 11.23 -13.53 9.20
C LYS A 13 10.32 -12.33 9.44
N LEU A 14 9.21 -12.26 8.73
CA LEU A 14 8.19 -11.23 8.95
C LEU A 14 7.70 -11.21 10.40
N THR A 15 7.57 -12.39 11.02
CA THR A 15 7.14 -12.55 12.44
C THR A 15 8.12 -11.97 13.46
N THR A 16 9.39 -11.78 13.09
CA THR A 16 10.44 -11.21 13.96
C THR A 16 10.84 -9.79 13.55
N SER A 17 10.18 -9.20 12.54
CA SER A 17 10.55 -7.91 11.96
C SER A 17 10.66 -6.78 12.98
N ARG A 18 9.70 -6.69 13.92
CA ARG A 18 9.73 -5.68 14.99
C ARG A 18 10.99 -5.80 15.86
N HIS A 19 11.33 -7.02 16.29
CA HIS A 19 12.50 -7.26 17.15
C HIS A 19 13.82 -7.00 16.40
N MET A 20 13.88 -7.37 15.11
CA MET A 20 15.03 -7.05 14.27
C MET A 20 15.19 -5.55 14.10
N ALA A 21 14.09 -4.82 13.88
CA ALA A 21 14.12 -3.37 13.80
C ALA A 21 14.61 -2.73 15.11
N GLU A 22 14.14 -3.20 16.27
CA GLU A 22 14.60 -2.76 17.58
C GLU A 22 16.12 -2.92 17.71
N GLN A 23 16.65 -4.13 17.47
CA GLN A 23 18.09 -4.39 17.54
C GLN A 23 18.91 -3.53 16.57
N THR A 24 18.37 -3.29 15.37
CA THR A 24 19.02 -2.45 14.35
C THR A 24 19.09 -0.99 14.82
N ILE A 25 17.99 -0.45 15.31
CA ILE A 25 17.93 0.93 15.82
C ILE A 25 18.82 1.08 17.06
N ASP A 26 18.85 0.12 17.97
CA ASP A 26 19.75 0.14 19.13
C ASP A 26 21.23 0.13 18.73
N ALA A 27 21.57 -0.60 17.66
CA ALA A 27 22.94 -0.57 17.11
C ALA A 27 23.25 0.79 16.48
N ALA A 28 22.34 1.35 15.69
CA ALA A 28 22.50 2.66 15.07
C ALA A 28 22.60 3.78 16.13
N GLN A 29 21.79 3.73 17.17
CA GLN A 29 21.85 4.69 18.29
C GLN A 29 23.23 4.71 18.96
N ARG A 30 23.84 3.55 19.15
CA ARG A 30 25.20 3.46 19.69
C ARG A 30 26.24 4.17 18.80
N VAL A 31 26.13 4.02 17.49
CA VAL A 31 27.02 4.68 16.52
C VAL A 31 26.90 6.21 16.59
N ILE A 32 25.70 6.73 16.66
CA ILE A 32 25.48 8.19 16.69
C ILE A 32 25.51 8.80 18.09
N GLY A 33 25.87 8.01 19.11
CA GLY A 33 25.96 8.49 20.50
C GLY A 33 24.60 8.87 21.11
N LYS A 34 23.50 8.28 20.65
CA LYS A 34 22.16 8.49 21.19
C LYS A 34 21.66 7.22 21.89
N THR A 35 20.75 7.40 22.83
CA THR A 35 20.09 6.30 23.52
C THR A 35 18.60 6.59 23.66
N GLY A 36 17.78 5.56 23.45
CA GLY A 36 16.33 5.63 23.65
C GLY A 36 15.76 4.25 23.84
N LYS A 37 14.72 4.13 24.68
CA LYS A 37 14.01 2.86 24.86
C LYS A 37 13.06 2.63 23.70
N CYS A 38 13.07 1.44 23.12
CA CYS A 38 12.08 1.02 22.15
C CYS A 38 10.67 1.01 22.77
N GLN A 39 9.71 1.65 22.10
CA GLN A 39 8.30 1.71 22.53
C GLN A 39 7.40 0.80 21.67
N THR A 40 7.91 0.26 20.58
CA THR A 40 7.14 -0.51 19.60
C THR A 40 6.44 -1.76 20.15
N PRO A 41 6.90 -2.44 21.25
CA PRO A 41 6.14 -3.53 21.86
C PRO A 41 4.76 -3.13 22.41
N ARG A 42 4.57 -1.84 22.67
CA ARG A 42 3.32 -1.27 23.23
C ARG A 42 2.62 -0.30 22.29
N ALA A 43 3.18 -0.04 21.12
CA ALA A 43 2.59 0.82 20.12
C ALA A 43 1.58 0.03 19.28
N TYR A 44 0.38 0.56 19.14
CA TYR A 44 -0.57 0.04 18.18
C TYR A 44 -0.10 0.35 16.75
N LEU A 45 -0.31 -0.60 15.85
CA LEU A 45 -0.24 -0.30 14.42
C LEU A 45 -1.36 0.66 14.04
N LEU A 46 -1.15 1.41 12.98
CA LEU A 46 -2.17 2.30 12.43
C LEU A 46 -3.44 1.48 12.11
N GLY A 47 -4.59 1.98 12.51
CA GLY A 47 -5.85 1.27 12.35
C GLY A 47 -6.16 0.19 13.41
N ALA A 48 -5.22 -0.16 14.31
CA ALA A 48 -5.44 -1.24 15.28
C ALA A 48 -6.08 -0.77 16.60
N ALA A 49 -5.93 0.51 16.96
CA ALA A 49 -6.51 1.02 18.21
C ALA A 49 -8.04 1.07 18.11
N GLY A 50 -8.73 0.31 18.97
CA GLY A 50 -10.20 0.22 18.93
C GLY A 50 -10.77 -0.70 17.81
N TYR A 51 -9.91 -1.50 17.17
CA TYR A 51 -10.35 -2.47 16.18
C TYR A 51 -11.17 -3.59 16.82
N ASP A 52 -12.40 -3.77 16.32
CA ASP A 52 -13.31 -4.86 16.69
C ASP A 52 -13.63 -5.73 15.48
N PRO A 53 -13.00 -6.91 15.33
CA PRO A 53 -13.21 -7.77 14.18
C PRO A 53 -14.64 -8.32 14.09
N GLN A 54 -15.34 -8.50 15.23
CA GLN A 54 -16.70 -9.04 15.21
C GLN A 54 -17.70 -8.00 14.70
N ALA A 55 -17.58 -6.75 15.15
CA ALA A 55 -18.40 -5.64 14.67
C ALA A 55 -18.17 -5.37 13.17
N ILE A 56 -16.91 -5.49 12.70
CA ILE A 56 -16.56 -5.29 11.30
C ILE A 56 -17.18 -6.38 10.42
N VAL A 57 -17.01 -7.64 10.76
CA VAL A 57 -17.63 -8.75 10.00
C VAL A 57 -19.14 -8.62 9.97
N ALA A 58 -19.77 -8.24 11.09
CA ALA A 58 -21.22 -8.04 11.18
C ALA A 58 -21.73 -6.89 10.30
N SER A 59 -20.90 -5.88 9.99
CA SER A 59 -21.31 -4.75 9.14
C SER A 59 -21.55 -5.13 7.67
N GLY A 60 -20.89 -6.17 7.17
CA GLY A 60 -21.06 -6.70 5.82
C GLY A 60 -20.60 -5.76 4.69
N GLY A 61 -20.57 -6.30 3.49
CA GLY A 61 -20.32 -5.52 2.25
C GLY A 61 -19.07 -4.64 2.25
N LEU A 62 -19.21 -3.42 1.77
CA LEU A 62 -18.09 -2.45 1.68
C LEU A 62 -17.53 -2.10 3.06
N SER A 63 -18.38 -1.94 4.07
CA SER A 63 -17.94 -1.59 5.42
C SER A 63 -17.06 -2.69 6.03
N ALA A 64 -17.40 -3.95 5.82
CA ALA A 64 -16.58 -5.08 6.24
C ALA A 64 -15.23 -5.08 5.49
N HIS A 65 -15.24 -4.92 4.17
CA HIS A 65 -14.02 -4.84 3.37
C HIS A 65 -13.08 -3.72 3.87
N LEU A 66 -13.60 -2.52 4.05
CA LEU A 66 -12.79 -1.39 4.51
C LEU A 66 -12.29 -1.59 5.95
N GLY A 67 -13.14 -2.11 6.84
CA GLY A 67 -12.78 -2.39 8.23
C GLY A 67 -11.73 -3.48 8.37
N GLU A 68 -11.84 -4.57 7.63
CA GLU A 68 -10.84 -5.66 7.60
C GLU A 68 -9.48 -5.18 7.07
N ARG A 69 -9.51 -4.25 6.11
CA ARG A 69 -8.31 -3.78 5.43
C ARG A 69 -7.61 -2.65 6.18
N TYR A 70 -8.37 -1.68 6.67
CA TYR A 70 -7.84 -0.44 7.23
C TYR A 70 -8.06 -0.31 8.74
N GLY A 71 -8.82 -1.23 9.35
CA GLY A 71 -9.18 -1.11 10.75
C GLY A 71 -9.97 0.17 11.03
N THR A 72 -9.58 0.91 12.07
CA THR A 72 -10.24 2.17 12.43
C THR A 72 -9.94 3.31 11.44
N GLU A 73 -8.95 3.16 10.55
CA GLU A 73 -8.67 4.11 9.47
C GLU A 73 -9.70 4.04 8.33
N ALA A 74 -10.54 3.00 8.28
CA ALA A 74 -11.62 2.85 7.29
C ALA A 74 -12.52 4.09 7.20
N ARG A 75 -12.67 4.83 8.30
CA ARG A 75 -13.41 6.11 8.36
C ARG A 75 -12.92 7.11 7.30
N PHE A 76 -11.61 7.22 7.07
CA PHE A 76 -11.07 8.17 6.09
C PHE A 76 -11.44 7.80 4.66
N VAL A 77 -11.55 6.50 4.34
CA VAL A 77 -12.07 6.06 3.05
C VAL A 77 -13.57 6.36 2.94
N SER A 78 -14.32 6.18 4.03
CA SER A 78 -15.74 6.53 4.10
C SER A 78 -15.96 8.03 3.91
N ASP A 79 -15.16 8.88 4.57
CA ASP A 79 -15.21 10.34 4.41
C ASP A 79 -14.94 10.78 2.95
N ILE A 80 -14.00 10.10 2.26
CA ILE A 80 -13.73 10.32 0.83
C ILE A 80 -14.97 9.97 0.00
N LEU A 81 -15.63 8.85 0.29
CA LEU A 81 -16.84 8.41 -0.42
C LEU A 81 -18.03 9.33 -0.16
N GLU A 82 -18.19 9.87 1.05
CA GLU A 82 -19.22 10.87 1.36
C GLU A 82 -19.04 12.16 0.56
N GLN A 83 -17.78 12.61 0.41
CA GLN A 83 -17.45 13.80 -0.37
C GLN A 83 -17.51 13.58 -1.89
N ALA A 84 -17.20 12.38 -2.35
CA ALA A 84 -17.12 12.00 -3.76
C ALA A 84 -17.72 10.61 -4.02
N PRO A 85 -19.06 10.45 -4.00
CA PRO A 85 -19.73 9.14 -4.16
C PRO A 85 -19.40 8.44 -5.48
N ALA A 86 -18.98 9.19 -6.51
CA ALA A 86 -18.56 8.63 -7.79
C ALA A 86 -17.33 7.70 -7.69
N LEU A 87 -16.53 7.84 -6.62
CA LEU A 87 -15.35 7.01 -6.33
C LEU A 87 -15.68 5.65 -5.71
N LEU A 88 -16.95 5.34 -5.53
CA LEU A 88 -17.42 4.00 -5.11
C LEU A 88 -17.16 2.93 -6.17
N LYS A 89 -16.91 3.33 -7.41
CA LYS A 89 -16.63 2.39 -8.50
C LYS A 89 -15.44 1.50 -8.18
N PRO A 90 -15.51 0.19 -8.50
CA PRO A 90 -14.37 -0.69 -8.33
C PRO A 90 -13.24 -0.28 -9.29
N ILE A 91 -11.99 -0.33 -8.80
CA ILE A 91 -10.78 -0.12 -9.64
C ILE A 91 -10.70 -1.21 -10.71
N VAL A 92 -11.00 -2.44 -10.31
CA VAL A 92 -11.02 -3.62 -11.18
C VAL A 92 -12.32 -4.35 -10.91
N GLU A 93 -13.09 -4.60 -11.96
CA GLU A 93 -14.34 -5.35 -11.86
C GLU A 93 -14.11 -6.74 -11.24
N GLY A 94 -14.96 -7.12 -10.29
CA GLY A 94 -14.85 -8.37 -9.54
C GLY A 94 -13.87 -8.36 -8.36
N LEU A 95 -13.14 -7.26 -8.15
CA LEU A 95 -12.33 -7.05 -6.94
C LEU A 95 -13.01 -6.02 -6.01
N PRO A 96 -12.80 -6.12 -4.68
CA PRO A 96 -13.50 -5.26 -3.73
C PRO A 96 -12.94 -3.83 -3.63
N TYR A 97 -11.81 -3.55 -4.29
CA TYR A 97 -11.11 -2.28 -4.17
C TYR A 97 -11.81 -1.16 -4.93
N THR A 98 -12.10 -0.05 -4.27
CA THR A 98 -12.76 1.13 -4.83
C THR A 98 -11.79 2.20 -5.30
N GLU A 99 -12.23 3.12 -6.16
CA GLU A 99 -11.44 4.29 -6.56
C GLU A 99 -11.12 5.21 -5.37
N ALA A 100 -11.95 5.24 -4.33
CA ALA A 100 -11.68 5.98 -3.09
C ALA A 100 -10.44 5.45 -2.36
N GLU A 101 -10.14 4.16 -2.45
CA GLU A 101 -8.93 3.58 -1.88
C GLU A 101 -7.66 4.03 -2.62
N VAL A 102 -7.75 4.45 -3.89
CA VAL A 102 -6.64 5.09 -4.62
C VAL A 102 -6.33 6.47 -4.01
N VAL A 103 -7.38 7.24 -3.74
CA VAL A 103 -7.27 8.55 -3.08
C VAL A 103 -6.68 8.40 -1.68
N TYR A 104 -7.20 7.46 -0.90
CA TYR A 104 -6.67 7.15 0.42
C TYR A 104 -5.19 6.74 0.37
N ALA A 105 -4.82 5.86 -0.56
CA ALA A 105 -3.45 5.41 -0.73
C ALA A 105 -2.49 6.57 -1.06
N ALA A 106 -2.93 7.52 -1.90
CA ALA A 106 -2.13 8.71 -2.22
C ALA A 106 -1.96 9.63 -1.01
N ARG A 107 -3.05 9.89 -0.25
CA ARG A 107 -3.06 10.85 0.86
C ARG A 107 -2.41 10.31 2.13
N HIS A 108 -2.58 9.02 2.43
CA HIS A 108 -2.24 8.43 3.74
C HIS A 108 -1.21 7.31 3.68
N GLU A 109 -0.98 6.68 2.52
CA GLU A 109 -0.08 5.54 2.38
C GLU A 109 1.11 5.80 1.45
N LEU A 110 1.38 7.05 1.09
CA LEU A 110 2.51 7.47 0.23
C LEU A 110 2.53 6.77 -1.14
N ALA A 111 1.38 6.44 -1.71
CA ALA A 111 1.32 5.90 -3.06
C ALA A 111 1.59 7.03 -4.07
N GLY A 112 2.76 7.00 -4.70
CA GLY A 112 3.21 8.01 -5.67
C GLY A 112 3.09 7.55 -7.12
N THR A 113 2.83 6.25 -7.36
CA THR A 113 2.83 5.67 -8.69
C THR A 113 1.64 4.72 -8.91
N VAL A 114 1.31 4.50 -10.20
CA VAL A 114 0.31 3.49 -10.61
C VAL A 114 0.70 2.09 -10.09
N GLU A 115 2.00 1.77 -10.11
CA GLU A 115 2.54 0.53 -9.58
C GLU A 115 2.33 0.41 -8.06
N ASP A 116 2.47 1.51 -7.30
CA ASP A 116 2.22 1.48 -5.86
C ASP A 116 0.79 1.08 -5.57
N VAL A 117 -0.17 1.70 -6.25
CA VAL A 117 -1.59 1.41 -6.03
C VAL A 117 -1.94 -0.01 -6.42
N LEU A 118 -1.64 -0.42 -7.66
CA LEU A 118 -2.12 -1.68 -8.21
C LEU A 118 -1.39 -2.92 -7.70
N SER A 119 -0.14 -2.77 -7.24
CA SER A 119 0.69 -3.89 -6.78
C SER A 119 0.94 -3.89 -5.28
N ARG A 120 1.06 -2.71 -4.64
CA ARG A 120 1.51 -2.61 -3.25
C ARG A 120 0.41 -2.21 -2.28
N ARG A 121 -0.49 -1.29 -2.68
CA ARG A 121 -1.59 -0.80 -1.81
C ARG A 121 -2.87 -1.59 -2.02
N THR A 122 -3.15 -2.05 -3.22
CA THR A 122 -4.12 -3.09 -3.50
C THR A 122 -3.40 -4.34 -3.98
N ARG A 123 -4.09 -5.47 -4.02
CA ARG A 123 -3.52 -6.70 -4.61
C ARG A 123 -4.05 -6.94 -6.03
N ALA A 124 -4.48 -5.89 -6.71
CA ALA A 124 -5.14 -5.98 -8.00
C ALA A 124 -4.29 -6.72 -9.05
N ARG A 125 -2.99 -6.41 -9.12
CA ARG A 125 -2.06 -7.10 -10.03
C ARG A 125 -1.93 -8.59 -9.71
N LEU A 126 -1.81 -8.94 -8.44
CA LEU A 126 -1.65 -10.32 -8.01
C LEU A 126 -2.93 -11.13 -8.26
N MET A 127 -4.10 -10.55 -8.00
CA MET A 127 -5.38 -11.24 -8.06
C MET A 127 -5.98 -11.26 -9.47
N ALA A 128 -5.74 -10.22 -10.27
CA ALA A 128 -6.34 -10.04 -11.60
C ALA A 128 -5.40 -9.23 -12.52
N ARG A 129 -4.22 -9.79 -12.84
CA ARG A 129 -3.15 -9.09 -13.58
C ARG A 129 -3.64 -8.34 -14.81
N ASP A 130 -4.37 -9.01 -15.70
CA ASP A 130 -4.81 -8.43 -16.97
C ASP A 130 -5.92 -7.39 -16.80
N ALA A 131 -6.77 -7.56 -15.80
CA ALA A 131 -7.78 -6.59 -15.45
C ALA A 131 -7.15 -5.36 -14.77
N SER A 132 -6.11 -5.55 -13.96
CA SER A 132 -5.36 -4.44 -13.37
C SER A 132 -4.64 -3.58 -14.42
N ALA A 133 -4.16 -4.21 -15.52
CA ALA A 133 -3.59 -3.48 -16.66
C ALA A 133 -4.60 -2.50 -17.26
N ARG A 134 -5.87 -2.91 -17.42
CA ARG A 134 -6.93 -2.03 -17.93
C ARG A 134 -7.27 -0.88 -16.98
N ALA A 135 -7.06 -1.06 -15.69
CA ALA A 135 -7.31 -0.05 -14.68
C ALA A 135 -6.19 1.01 -14.57
N ALA A 136 -5.01 0.75 -15.14
CA ALA A 136 -3.82 1.58 -14.94
C ALA A 136 -4.03 3.04 -15.35
N ALA A 137 -4.68 3.31 -16.47
CA ALA A 137 -4.97 4.67 -16.93
C ALA A 137 -5.89 5.42 -15.96
N ARG A 138 -6.94 4.75 -15.45
CA ARG A 138 -7.87 5.37 -14.50
C ARG A 138 -7.21 5.65 -13.15
N VAL A 139 -6.41 4.73 -12.63
CA VAL A 139 -5.61 4.94 -11.43
C VAL A 139 -4.65 6.12 -11.62
N GLY A 140 -4.00 6.19 -12.78
CA GLY A 140 -3.13 7.33 -13.13
C GLY A 140 -3.86 8.68 -13.10
N GLN A 141 -5.09 8.76 -13.62
CA GLN A 141 -5.90 9.99 -13.58
C GLN A 141 -6.23 10.42 -12.14
N ILE A 142 -6.55 9.48 -11.26
CA ILE A 142 -6.84 9.78 -9.86
C ILE A 142 -5.56 10.29 -9.16
N LEU A 143 -4.44 9.61 -9.35
CA LEU A 143 -3.14 10.04 -8.80
C LEU A 143 -2.72 11.42 -9.33
N GLN A 144 -2.98 11.71 -10.61
CA GLN A 144 -2.73 13.02 -11.20
C GLN A 144 -3.48 14.12 -10.45
N ALA A 145 -4.76 13.91 -10.22
CA ALA A 145 -5.61 14.87 -9.52
C ALA A 145 -5.18 15.07 -8.06
N GLU A 146 -4.83 13.99 -7.36
CA GLU A 146 -4.46 14.02 -5.95
C GLU A 146 -3.06 14.59 -5.70
N LEU A 147 -2.09 14.30 -6.57
CA LEU A 147 -0.68 14.65 -6.37
C LEU A 147 -0.22 15.84 -7.22
N GLY A 148 -1.08 16.37 -8.10
CA GLY A 148 -0.72 17.46 -8.99
C GLY A 148 0.39 17.11 -9.99
N LEU A 149 0.51 15.84 -10.39
CA LEU A 149 1.58 15.37 -11.26
C LEU A 149 1.34 15.80 -12.72
N PRO A 150 2.41 16.13 -13.47
CA PRO A 150 2.31 16.38 -14.91
C PRO A 150 1.75 15.18 -15.68
N GLU A 151 0.95 15.41 -16.71
CA GLU A 151 0.39 14.36 -17.58
C GLU A 151 1.48 13.43 -18.14
N SER A 152 2.62 13.99 -18.54
CA SER A 152 3.76 13.21 -19.06
C SER A 152 4.34 12.22 -18.03
N VAL A 153 4.30 12.57 -16.74
CA VAL A 153 4.73 11.67 -15.66
C VAL A 153 3.75 10.52 -15.51
N ILE A 154 2.45 10.81 -15.52
CA ILE A 154 1.40 9.79 -15.42
C ILE A 154 1.42 8.87 -16.64
N ALA A 155 1.53 9.41 -17.85
CA ALA A 155 1.63 8.60 -19.06
C ALA A 155 2.82 7.64 -19.01
N ARG A 156 3.97 8.09 -18.52
CA ARG A 156 5.13 7.23 -18.33
C ARG A 156 4.85 6.13 -17.30
N GLN A 157 4.31 6.46 -16.13
CA GLN A 157 3.99 5.47 -15.09
C GLN A 157 3.01 4.39 -15.60
N VAL A 158 1.99 4.78 -16.37
CA VAL A 158 1.05 3.84 -16.99
C VAL A 158 1.78 2.91 -17.97
N ASN A 159 2.62 3.48 -18.85
CA ASN A 159 3.39 2.70 -19.82
C ASN A 159 4.36 1.72 -19.14
N ASP A 160 5.06 2.17 -18.11
CA ASP A 160 5.99 1.34 -17.35
C ASP A 160 5.25 0.16 -16.68
N TYR A 161 4.08 0.42 -16.10
CA TYR A 161 3.25 -0.62 -15.51
C TYR A 161 2.76 -1.65 -16.53
N LEU A 162 2.29 -1.19 -17.70
CA LEU A 162 1.85 -2.06 -18.79
C LEU A 162 3.01 -2.89 -19.37
N ALA A 163 4.19 -2.29 -19.52
CA ALA A 163 5.40 -2.97 -19.98
C ALA A 163 5.82 -4.08 -18.99
N ALA A 164 5.76 -3.82 -17.68
CA ALA A 164 6.06 -4.81 -16.66
C ALA A 164 5.10 -6.02 -16.72
N ILE A 165 3.80 -5.78 -16.91
CA ILE A 165 2.82 -6.86 -17.08
C ILE A 165 3.08 -7.66 -18.36
N LYS A 166 3.40 -7.00 -19.47
CA LYS A 166 3.74 -7.66 -20.73
C LYS A 166 4.97 -8.54 -20.57
N HIS A 167 5.99 -8.05 -19.88
CA HIS A 167 7.21 -8.80 -19.61
C HIS A 167 6.94 -10.05 -18.75
N GLU A 168 6.15 -9.94 -17.69
CA GLU A 168 5.73 -11.09 -16.89
C GLU A 168 5.03 -12.16 -17.72
N LYS A 169 4.15 -11.74 -18.65
CA LYS A 169 3.46 -12.67 -19.54
C LYS A 169 4.42 -13.40 -20.46
N SER A 170 5.40 -12.72 -21.05
CA SER A 170 6.37 -13.36 -21.94
C SER A 170 7.20 -14.42 -21.22
N ILE A 171 7.60 -14.17 -19.97
CA ILE A 171 8.31 -15.17 -19.16
C ILE A 171 7.44 -16.41 -18.91
N LEU A 172 6.15 -16.21 -18.57
CA LEU A 172 5.23 -17.31 -18.27
C LEU A 172 4.84 -18.13 -19.51
N MET A 173 4.84 -17.51 -20.68
CA MET A 173 4.50 -18.19 -21.95
C MET A 173 5.70 -18.84 -22.62
N GLY A 174 6.92 -18.68 -22.07
CA GLY A 174 8.14 -19.28 -22.63
C GLY A 174 8.61 -18.62 -23.93
N ASP A 175 8.12 -17.42 -24.25
CA ASP A 175 8.62 -16.62 -25.36
C ASP A 175 10.01 -16.06 -24.97
N GLN A 176 11.05 -16.84 -25.29
CA GLN A 176 12.45 -16.40 -25.26
C GLN A 176 12.88 -15.91 -26.62
#